data_594e0daeb694bb9f14febcef7fb3a3f7
#
_entry.id   594e0daeb694bb9f14febcef7fb3a3f7
#
_cell.length_a   1.000
_cell.length_b   1.000
_cell.length_c   1.000
_cell.angle_alpha   90.00
_cell.angle_beta   90.00
_cell.angle_gamma   90.00
#
_symmetry.space_group_name_H-M   'P 1'
#
loop_
_entity.id
_entity.type
_entity.pdbx_description
1 polymer ?
#
loop_
_entity_poly.entity_id
_entity_poly.type
_entity_poly.pdbx_seq_one_letter_code
_entity_poly.pdbx_strand_id
1 'polypeptide(L)'
;MSYQILMDSCGDLSEGMRNNEHLRMIPLQIRVGQKEWPDDGHINKQELFDEILETDVLPKSACPAPDAYLQKFDKNADRIYVITVSSALSGSYNSASLARKLWREENKGKKGQKIYIIDSKSASAGQTLLAGALMRWENKGYSEDEIRKRIKKLRRDMMTKFVLNDLTMLERSGRLNGLQAKLADAFHICPILALTDEGTICQTGQARGMKRALSAMVRAIGNENKEKKISHIVISHCGQEAGAYEVKKKLNKILPDCQIHIVETGGIASVYAGIGGIILAYA
;
A
#
# COMPACT_ATOMS: atom_id res chain seq x y z
N MET A 1 5.60 19.37 18.72
CA MET A 1 6.22 19.46 17.39
C MET A 1 5.17 19.18 16.35
N SER A 2 5.10 19.98 15.29
CA SER A 2 4.16 19.79 14.19
C SER A 2 4.68 18.74 13.22
N TYR A 3 3.79 17.94 12.62
CA TYR A 3 4.19 16.94 11.65
C TYR A 3 3.20 16.86 10.50
N GLN A 4 3.66 16.35 9.38
CA GLN A 4 2.85 16.03 8.21
C GLN A 4 3.21 14.64 7.69
N ILE A 5 2.22 13.89 7.26
CA ILE A 5 2.39 12.63 6.52
C ILE A 5 1.85 12.84 5.11
N LEU A 6 2.68 12.61 4.12
CA LEU A 6 2.29 12.50 2.72
C LEU A 6 2.34 11.01 2.35
N MET A 7 1.32 10.50 1.73
CA MET A 7 1.29 9.12 1.24
C MET A 7 0.84 9.13 -0.22
N ASP A 8 1.56 8.43 -1.10
CA ASP A 8 1.06 8.29 -2.46
C ASP A 8 -0.21 7.41 -2.47
N SER A 9 -1.05 7.59 -3.48
CA SER A 9 -2.39 7.03 -3.50
C SER A 9 -2.47 5.51 -3.72
N CYS A 10 -1.32 4.84 -3.84
CA CYS A 10 -1.31 3.38 -3.78
C CYS A 10 -1.66 2.86 -2.37
N GLY A 11 -1.50 3.69 -1.32
CA GLY A 11 -1.94 3.37 0.03
C GLY A 11 -3.44 3.61 0.23
N ASP A 12 -4.11 2.70 0.93
CA ASP A 12 -5.54 2.78 1.16
C ASP A 12 -5.85 3.54 2.45
N LEU A 13 -6.82 4.43 2.43
CA LEU A 13 -7.18 5.24 3.59
C LEU A 13 -8.40 4.67 4.33
N SER A 14 -8.26 4.44 5.62
CA SER A 14 -9.42 4.27 6.49
C SER A 14 -10.17 5.61 6.64
N GLU A 15 -11.42 5.56 7.08
CA GLU A 15 -12.23 6.77 7.30
C GLU A 15 -11.53 7.75 8.28
N GLY A 16 -10.98 7.24 9.38
CA GLY A 16 -10.24 8.06 10.32
C GLY A 16 -8.96 8.67 9.76
N MET A 17 -8.35 8.04 8.74
CA MET A 17 -7.20 8.60 8.04
C MET A 17 -7.60 9.67 7.04
N ARG A 18 -8.74 9.53 6.34
CA ARG A 18 -9.24 10.53 5.39
C ARG A 18 -9.50 11.89 6.05
N ASN A 19 -9.99 11.86 7.28
CA ASN A 19 -10.34 13.04 8.06
C ASN A 19 -9.16 13.57 8.91
N ASN A 20 -7.97 12.98 8.81
CA ASN A 20 -6.83 13.39 9.62
C ASN A 20 -6.14 14.62 9.00
N GLU A 21 -6.01 15.69 9.77
CA GLU A 21 -5.40 16.95 9.33
C GLU A 21 -3.92 16.85 8.98
N HIS A 22 -3.20 15.88 9.56
CA HIS A 22 -1.78 15.65 9.32
C HIS A 22 -1.49 14.76 8.12
N LEU A 23 -2.49 14.05 7.56
CA LEU A 23 -2.32 13.16 6.42
C LEU A 23 -2.84 13.78 5.12
N ARG A 24 -2.03 13.73 4.07
CA ARG A 24 -2.42 14.14 2.72
C ARG A 24 -2.02 13.09 1.71
N MET A 25 -2.89 12.85 0.74
CA MET A 25 -2.61 11.98 -0.39
C MET A 25 -1.88 12.72 -1.50
N ILE A 26 -0.98 12.01 -2.18
CA ILE A 26 -0.33 12.42 -3.43
C ILE A 26 -0.86 11.51 -4.54
N PRO A 27 -1.68 12.02 -5.45
CA PRO A 27 -2.37 11.19 -6.44
C PRO A 27 -1.42 10.63 -7.50
N LEU A 28 -1.49 9.33 -7.73
CA LEU A 28 -1.02 8.72 -8.97
C LEU A 28 -2.06 9.01 -10.06
N GLN A 29 -1.64 8.85 -11.32
CA GLN A 29 -2.54 8.96 -12.46
C GLN A 29 -2.92 7.56 -12.97
N ILE A 30 -4.19 7.37 -13.27
CA ILE A 30 -4.73 6.21 -13.97
C ILE A 30 -5.19 6.67 -15.35
N ARG A 31 -4.82 5.94 -16.39
CA ARG A 31 -5.29 6.17 -17.75
C ARG A 31 -5.85 4.89 -18.36
N VAL A 32 -7.05 4.97 -18.92
CA VAL A 32 -7.70 3.91 -19.68
C VAL A 32 -8.12 4.51 -21.02
N GLY A 33 -7.54 4.02 -22.11
CA GLY A 33 -7.75 4.62 -23.41
C GLY A 33 -7.33 6.10 -23.46
N GLN A 34 -8.30 6.98 -23.68
CA GLN A 34 -8.11 8.43 -23.72
C GLN A 34 -8.51 9.14 -22.42
N LYS A 35 -9.15 8.44 -21.48
CA LYS A 35 -9.57 9.02 -20.21
C LYS A 35 -8.49 8.90 -19.16
N GLU A 36 -8.40 9.93 -18.33
CA GLU A 36 -7.44 10.00 -17.22
C GLU A 36 -8.16 10.31 -15.90
N TRP A 37 -7.76 9.63 -14.84
CA TRP A 37 -8.27 9.83 -13.49
C TRP A 37 -7.09 10.08 -12.54
N PRO A 38 -7.05 11.23 -11.88
CA PRO A 38 -6.18 11.38 -10.71
C PRO A 38 -6.76 10.54 -9.57
N ASP A 39 -5.93 9.71 -8.96
CA ASP A 39 -6.33 8.91 -7.78
C ASP A 39 -6.24 9.76 -6.50
N ASP A 40 -7.07 10.79 -6.43
CA ASP A 40 -7.09 11.80 -5.38
C ASP A 40 -7.99 11.45 -4.17
N GLY A 41 -8.55 10.23 -4.16
CA GLY A 41 -9.47 9.75 -3.15
C GLY A 41 -10.95 10.01 -3.45
N HIS A 42 -11.27 10.71 -4.55
CA HIS A 42 -12.62 11.01 -5.02
C HIS A 42 -13.02 10.23 -6.28
N ILE A 43 -12.12 9.38 -6.77
CA ILE A 43 -12.33 8.59 -7.97
C ILE A 43 -13.60 7.71 -7.86
N ASN A 44 -14.48 7.79 -8.85
CA ASN A 44 -15.61 6.88 -8.99
C ASN A 44 -15.09 5.53 -9.51
N LYS A 45 -14.90 4.57 -8.61
CA LYS A 45 -14.39 3.25 -8.98
C LYS A 45 -15.30 2.47 -9.91
N GLN A 46 -16.62 2.67 -9.82
CA GLN A 46 -17.56 2.02 -10.74
C GLN A 46 -17.33 2.51 -12.17
N GLU A 47 -17.27 3.81 -12.38
CA GLU A 47 -16.98 4.41 -13.68
C GLU A 47 -15.62 3.95 -14.24
N LEU A 48 -14.59 3.88 -13.37
CA LEU A 48 -13.29 3.39 -13.75
C LEU A 48 -13.32 1.92 -14.22
N PHE A 49 -14.03 1.05 -13.49
CA PHE A 49 -14.16 -0.35 -13.87
C PHE A 49 -15.02 -0.55 -15.12
N ASP A 50 -16.09 0.22 -15.27
CA ASP A 50 -16.93 0.18 -16.47
C ASP A 50 -16.10 0.55 -17.71
N GLU A 51 -15.28 1.61 -17.63
CA GLU A 51 -14.38 2.01 -18.73
C GLU A 51 -13.33 0.93 -19.04
N ILE A 52 -12.77 0.27 -18.01
CA ILE A 52 -11.82 -0.83 -18.21
C ILE A 52 -12.48 -2.01 -18.95
N LEU A 53 -13.73 -2.31 -18.63
CA LEU A 53 -14.47 -3.42 -19.24
C LEU A 53 -14.93 -3.10 -20.67
N GLU A 54 -15.30 -1.85 -20.93
CA GLU A 54 -15.83 -1.42 -22.23
C GLU A 54 -14.75 -1.23 -23.31
N THR A 55 -13.53 -0.84 -22.90
CA THR A 55 -12.51 -0.42 -23.88
C THR A 55 -11.58 -1.51 -24.35
N ASP A 56 -11.53 -2.67 -23.74
CA ASP A 56 -10.50 -3.73 -23.97
C ASP A 56 -9.04 -3.17 -23.97
N VAL A 57 -8.86 -1.99 -23.39
CA VAL A 57 -7.57 -1.33 -23.26
C VAL A 57 -7.03 -1.49 -21.86
N LEU A 58 -5.80 -1.95 -21.77
CA LEU A 58 -5.16 -2.15 -20.48
C LEU A 58 -4.93 -0.79 -19.77
N PRO A 59 -5.38 -0.64 -18.52
CA PRO A 59 -5.09 0.54 -17.73
C PRO A 59 -3.56 0.79 -17.62
N LYS A 60 -3.17 2.05 -17.67
CA LYS A 60 -1.80 2.48 -17.40
C LYS A 60 -1.79 3.35 -16.15
N SER A 61 -0.71 3.29 -15.41
CA SER A 61 -0.50 4.17 -14.26
C SER A 61 0.79 4.96 -14.39
N ALA A 62 0.77 6.18 -13.86
CA ALA A 62 1.96 7.01 -13.74
C ALA A 62 2.16 7.43 -12.28
N CYS A 63 3.41 7.41 -11.83
CA CYS A 63 3.76 7.94 -10.52
C CYS A 63 3.61 9.46 -10.49
N PRO A 64 3.39 10.07 -9.31
CA PRO A 64 3.33 11.52 -9.18
C PRO A 64 4.65 12.17 -9.63
N ALA A 65 4.56 13.31 -10.31
CA ALA A 65 5.74 14.11 -10.61
C ALA A 65 6.36 14.69 -9.32
N PRO A 66 7.66 15.04 -9.31
CA PRO A 66 8.29 15.66 -8.14
C PRO A 66 7.57 16.91 -7.64
N ASP A 67 7.06 17.72 -8.56
CA ASP A 67 6.31 18.93 -8.26
C ASP A 67 5.04 18.67 -7.44
N ALA A 68 4.35 17.54 -7.69
CA ALA A 68 3.17 17.15 -6.91
C ALA A 68 3.48 16.94 -5.41
N TYR A 69 4.69 16.48 -5.08
CA TYR A 69 5.17 16.39 -3.71
C TYR A 69 5.60 17.76 -3.17
N LEU A 70 6.33 18.56 -3.97
CA LEU A 70 6.84 19.88 -3.58
C LEU A 70 5.69 20.81 -3.14
N GLN A 71 4.61 20.86 -3.92
CA GLN A 71 3.45 21.68 -3.64
C GLN A 71 2.71 21.31 -2.36
N LYS A 72 2.91 20.08 -1.86
CA LYS A 72 2.25 19.58 -0.66
C LYS A 72 3.13 19.63 0.59
N PHE A 73 4.41 19.95 0.48
CA PHE A 73 5.27 20.10 1.66
C PHE A 73 4.81 21.31 2.49
N ASP A 74 4.37 21.02 3.71
CA ASP A 74 3.95 22.07 4.65
C ASP A 74 5.18 22.79 5.23
N LYS A 75 5.28 24.10 4.95
CA LYS A 75 6.38 24.96 5.43
C LYS A 75 6.42 25.11 6.95
N ASN A 76 5.30 24.84 7.62
CA ASN A 76 5.15 24.98 9.06
C ASN A 76 5.35 23.66 9.83
N ALA A 77 5.44 22.53 9.13
CA ALA A 77 5.71 21.27 9.79
C ALA A 77 7.18 21.12 10.18
N ASP A 78 7.46 20.74 11.42
CA ASP A 78 8.82 20.40 11.87
C ASP A 78 9.33 19.14 11.18
N ARG A 79 8.43 18.19 10.95
CA ARG A 79 8.72 16.87 10.34
C ARG A 79 7.72 16.53 9.24
N ILE A 80 8.22 16.14 8.08
CA ILE A 80 7.42 15.62 6.96
C ILE A 80 7.85 14.18 6.68
N TYR A 81 6.89 13.28 6.71
CA TYR A 81 7.08 11.87 6.34
C TYR A 81 6.38 11.62 5.00
N VAL A 82 7.12 11.15 4.01
CA VAL A 82 6.57 10.79 2.71
C VAL A 82 6.63 9.27 2.57
N ILE A 83 5.48 8.63 2.57
CA ILE A 83 5.35 7.18 2.40
C ILE A 83 5.04 6.91 0.93
N THR A 84 5.87 6.13 0.26
CA THR A 84 5.64 5.74 -1.13
C THR A 84 5.38 4.24 -1.24
N VAL A 85 4.66 3.84 -2.27
CA VAL A 85 4.66 2.45 -2.72
C VAL A 85 6.10 1.97 -2.95
N SER A 86 6.32 0.65 -2.91
CA SER A 86 7.63 0.06 -3.15
C SER A 86 8.35 0.66 -4.37
N SER A 87 9.60 1.05 -4.17
CA SER A 87 10.48 1.54 -5.23
C SER A 87 10.75 0.51 -6.34
N ALA A 88 10.53 -0.78 -6.04
CA ALA A 88 10.61 -1.87 -7.02
C ALA A 88 9.36 -1.95 -7.92
N LEU A 89 8.24 -1.34 -7.53
CA LEU A 89 6.96 -1.38 -8.25
C LEU A 89 6.62 -0.07 -8.95
N SER A 90 7.16 1.07 -8.49
CA SER A 90 6.81 2.41 -8.99
C SER A 90 7.97 3.40 -8.86
N GLY A 91 7.96 4.41 -9.73
CA GLY A 91 8.86 5.57 -9.65
C GLY A 91 8.56 6.56 -8.52
N SER A 92 7.49 6.37 -7.75
CA SER A 92 7.04 7.31 -6.70
C SER A 92 8.14 7.67 -5.69
N TYR A 93 8.94 6.67 -5.26
CA TYR A 93 10.06 6.91 -4.34
C TYR A 93 11.13 7.85 -4.92
N ASN A 94 11.48 7.64 -6.19
CA ASN A 94 12.46 8.47 -6.87
C ASN A 94 11.93 9.89 -7.06
N SER A 95 10.66 10.03 -7.42
CA SER A 95 9.96 11.31 -7.57
C SER A 95 9.94 12.10 -6.24
N ALA A 96 9.54 11.45 -5.15
CA ALA A 96 9.54 12.04 -3.82
C ALA A 96 10.96 12.42 -3.34
N SER A 97 11.96 11.59 -3.66
CA SER A 97 13.36 11.85 -3.32
C SER A 97 13.92 13.06 -4.06
N LEU A 98 13.55 13.22 -5.34
CA LEU A 98 13.91 14.40 -6.13
C LEU A 98 13.20 15.65 -5.58
N ALA A 99 11.91 15.57 -5.25
CA ALA A 99 11.17 16.67 -4.62
C ALA A 99 11.87 17.14 -3.34
N ARG A 100 12.29 16.22 -2.45
CA ARG A 100 13.05 16.58 -1.24
C ARG A 100 14.36 17.29 -1.56
N LYS A 101 15.06 16.86 -2.62
CA LYS A 101 16.33 17.51 -3.04
C LYS A 101 16.08 18.94 -3.48
N LEU A 102 15.11 19.16 -4.36
CA LEU A 102 14.70 20.47 -4.85
C LEU A 102 14.24 21.40 -3.69
N TRP A 103 13.39 20.88 -2.81
CA TRP A 103 12.97 21.62 -1.63
C TRP A 103 14.14 22.13 -0.78
N ARG A 104 15.15 21.29 -0.54
CA ARG A 104 16.34 21.66 0.22
C ARG A 104 17.17 22.72 -0.50
N GLU A 105 17.24 22.67 -1.82
CA GLU A 105 17.96 23.66 -2.63
C GLU A 105 17.27 25.02 -2.56
N GLU A 106 15.95 25.07 -2.67
CA GLU A 106 15.16 26.29 -2.59
C GLU A 106 15.12 26.90 -1.17
N ASN A 107 15.23 26.08 -0.14
CA ASN A 107 15.17 26.48 1.25
C ASN A 107 16.53 26.46 1.95
N LYS A 108 17.63 26.66 1.20
CA LYS A 108 18.99 26.79 1.75
C LYS A 108 19.03 27.91 2.78
N GLY A 109 19.42 27.56 4.04
CA GLY A 109 19.52 28.51 5.15
C GLY A 109 18.33 28.52 6.13
N LYS A 110 17.20 27.92 5.80
CA LYS A 110 16.13 27.67 6.78
C LYS A 110 16.48 26.40 7.58
N LYS A 111 16.90 26.61 8.85
CA LYS A 111 17.18 25.50 9.77
C LYS A 111 15.88 24.94 10.36
N GLY A 112 15.76 23.63 10.43
CA GLY A 112 14.80 22.95 11.31
C GLY A 112 13.94 21.89 10.66
N GLN A 113 13.40 22.10 9.46
CA GLN A 113 12.46 21.17 8.85
C GLN A 113 13.15 19.88 8.36
N LYS A 114 12.58 18.73 8.71
CA LYS A 114 13.10 17.43 8.35
C LYS A 114 12.12 16.65 7.48
N ILE A 115 12.58 16.26 6.30
CA ILE A 115 11.78 15.50 5.33
C ILE A 115 12.35 14.09 5.20
N TYR A 116 11.53 13.10 5.52
CA TYR A 116 11.84 11.67 5.46
C TYR A 116 11.08 11.01 4.32
N ILE A 117 11.80 10.48 3.34
CA ILE A 117 11.19 9.66 2.29
C ILE A 117 11.28 8.20 2.72
N ILE A 118 10.14 7.54 2.81
CA ILE A 118 10.00 6.17 3.30
C ILE A 118 9.56 5.31 2.11
N ASP A 119 10.50 4.56 1.56
CA ASP A 119 10.17 3.45 0.68
C ASP A 119 9.48 2.37 1.52
N SER A 120 8.19 2.16 1.32
CA SER A 120 7.44 1.20 2.13
C SER A 120 7.89 -0.23 1.92
N LYS A 121 8.53 -0.55 0.79
CA LYS A 121 8.75 -1.91 0.30
C LYS A 121 7.44 -2.72 0.23
N SER A 122 6.35 -2.02 0.12
CA SER A 122 4.99 -2.53 0.15
C SER A 122 4.08 -1.75 -0.79
N ALA A 123 2.79 -2.07 -0.75
CA ALA A 123 1.71 -1.39 -1.46
C ALA A 123 0.43 -1.49 -0.63
N SER A 124 -0.59 -0.68 -0.95
CA SER A 124 -1.94 -0.83 -0.41
C SER A 124 -1.93 -0.90 1.13
N ALA A 125 -2.40 -1.99 1.72
CA ALA A 125 -2.46 -2.23 3.18
C ALA A 125 -1.15 -1.92 3.92
N GLY A 126 0.02 -2.14 3.30
CA GLY A 126 1.31 -1.91 3.95
C GLY A 126 1.63 -0.43 4.14
N GLN A 127 1.28 0.41 3.18
CA GLN A 127 1.43 1.86 3.34
C GLN A 127 0.46 2.38 4.40
N THR A 128 -0.77 1.86 4.43
CA THR A 128 -1.78 2.17 5.45
C THR A 128 -1.28 1.81 6.85
N LEU A 129 -0.67 0.64 7.00
CA LEU A 129 -0.11 0.18 8.29
C LEU A 129 1.01 1.10 8.76
N LEU A 130 1.92 1.51 7.85
CA LEU A 130 3.00 2.47 8.12
C LEU A 130 2.45 3.84 8.52
N ALA A 131 1.48 4.37 7.78
CA ALA A 131 0.86 5.67 8.08
C ALA A 131 0.18 5.66 9.46
N GLY A 132 -0.60 4.62 9.76
CA GLY A 132 -1.25 4.47 11.06
C GLY A 132 -0.25 4.34 12.21
N ALA A 133 0.88 3.67 12.00
CA ALA A 133 1.94 3.57 13.00
C ALA A 133 2.58 4.94 13.25
N LEU A 134 2.91 5.70 12.20
CA LEU A 134 3.46 7.05 12.32
C LEU A 134 2.54 7.98 13.09
N MET A 135 1.25 8.02 12.72
CA MET A 135 0.25 8.82 13.45
C MET A 135 0.23 8.48 14.94
N ARG A 136 0.22 7.18 15.27
CA ARG A 136 0.23 6.74 16.69
C ARG A 136 1.49 7.16 17.42
N TRP A 137 2.66 7.11 16.79
CA TRP A 137 3.93 7.49 17.43
C TRP A 137 4.07 8.98 17.61
N GLU A 138 3.67 9.79 16.62
CA GLU A 138 3.64 11.24 16.74
C GLU A 138 2.66 11.70 17.83
N ASN A 139 1.46 11.12 17.87
CA ASN A 139 0.46 11.43 18.90
C ASN A 139 0.92 11.03 20.32
N LYS A 140 1.82 10.04 20.44
CA LYS A 140 2.45 9.66 21.71
C LYS A 140 3.65 10.54 22.07
N GLY A 141 4.03 11.49 21.21
CA GLY A 141 5.12 12.44 21.45
C GLY A 141 6.52 11.81 21.40
N TYR A 142 6.70 10.69 20.68
CA TYR A 142 8.03 10.10 20.54
C TYR A 142 9.00 11.07 19.86
N SER A 143 10.25 11.03 20.29
CA SER A 143 11.32 11.80 19.68
C SER A 143 11.57 11.34 18.22
N GLU A 144 12.18 12.22 17.45
CA GLU A 144 12.57 11.94 16.07
C GLU A 144 13.38 10.66 15.93
N ASP A 145 14.38 10.48 16.79
CA ASP A 145 15.26 9.31 16.75
C ASP A 145 14.52 8.01 17.09
N GLU A 146 13.58 8.06 18.02
CA GLU A 146 12.71 6.92 18.34
C GLU A 146 11.81 6.57 17.14
N ILE A 147 11.18 7.56 16.51
CA ILE A 147 10.33 7.35 15.34
C ILE A 147 11.15 6.76 14.19
N ARG A 148 12.33 7.30 13.89
CA ARG A 148 13.22 6.76 12.85
C ARG A 148 13.61 5.30 13.09
N LYS A 149 13.96 4.95 14.32
CA LYS A 149 14.27 3.56 14.70
C LYS A 149 13.04 2.65 14.53
N ARG A 150 11.86 3.13 14.95
CA ARG A 150 10.59 2.40 14.86
C ARG A 150 10.15 2.19 13.41
N ILE A 151 10.25 3.22 12.56
CA ILE A 151 9.96 3.10 11.12
C ILE A 151 10.86 2.05 10.48
N LYS A 152 12.18 2.13 10.73
CA LYS A 152 13.14 1.17 10.17
C LYS A 152 12.84 -0.26 10.63
N LYS A 153 12.49 -0.44 11.91
CA LYS A 153 12.10 -1.74 12.46
C LYS A 153 10.80 -2.23 11.83
N LEU A 154 9.74 -1.40 11.84
CA LEU A 154 8.44 -1.77 11.29
C LEU A 154 8.55 -2.16 9.80
N ARG A 155 9.23 -1.35 8.98
CA ARG A 155 9.42 -1.65 7.56
C ARG A 155 10.14 -2.98 7.31
N ARG A 156 11.15 -3.32 8.13
CA ARG A 156 11.87 -4.59 8.04
C ARG A 156 11.01 -5.78 8.46
N ASP A 157 10.20 -5.58 9.51
CA ASP A 157 9.44 -6.67 10.14
C ASP A 157 8.05 -6.84 9.52
N MET A 158 7.59 -5.85 8.75
CA MET A 158 6.28 -5.85 8.08
C MET A 158 6.29 -6.80 6.88
N MET A 159 5.28 -7.64 6.84
CA MET A 159 5.01 -8.54 5.72
C MET A 159 3.74 -8.12 5.00
N THR A 160 3.72 -8.32 3.68
CA THR A 160 2.52 -8.09 2.86
C THR A 160 2.23 -9.34 2.05
N LYS A 161 1.02 -9.89 2.19
CA LYS A 161 0.53 -11.04 1.43
C LYS A 161 -0.80 -10.70 0.77
N PHE A 162 -1.05 -11.28 -0.39
CA PHE A 162 -2.29 -11.02 -1.11
C PHE A 162 -2.73 -12.19 -1.98
N VAL A 163 -4.03 -12.24 -2.24
CA VAL A 163 -4.68 -13.17 -3.17
C VAL A 163 -5.60 -12.34 -4.05
N LEU A 164 -5.43 -12.45 -5.36
CA LEU A 164 -6.19 -11.72 -6.38
C LEU A 164 -6.93 -12.71 -7.26
N ASN A 165 -8.08 -12.30 -7.78
CA ASN A 165 -8.84 -13.09 -8.75
C ASN A 165 -8.22 -13.05 -10.14
N ASP A 166 -7.59 -11.93 -10.48
CA ASP A 166 -6.97 -11.68 -11.77
C ASP A 166 -5.58 -11.07 -11.57
N LEU A 167 -4.60 -11.58 -12.27
CA LEU A 167 -3.22 -11.12 -12.24
C LEU A 167 -2.81 -10.37 -13.51
N THR A 168 -3.72 -10.23 -14.48
CA THR A 168 -3.43 -9.68 -15.80
C THR A 168 -2.79 -8.30 -15.72
N MET A 169 -3.28 -7.44 -14.81
CA MET A 169 -2.71 -6.09 -14.62
C MET A 169 -1.28 -6.12 -14.11
N LEU A 170 -1.00 -6.95 -13.11
CA LEU A 170 0.35 -7.11 -12.57
C LEU A 170 1.30 -7.72 -13.58
N GLU A 171 0.82 -8.70 -14.35
CA GLU A 171 1.59 -9.40 -15.38
C GLU A 171 1.96 -8.46 -16.53
N ARG A 172 0.94 -7.89 -17.18
CA ARG A 172 1.14 -7.05 -18.38
C ARG A 172 1.84 -5.72 -18.06
N SER A 173 1.75 -5.25 -16.82
CA SER A 173 2.49 -4.07 -16.36
C SER A 173 3.94 -4.37 -15.97
N GLY A 174 4.38 -5.64 -16.04
CA GLY A 174 5.74 -6.06 -15.72
C GLY A 174 6.06 -6.11 -14.22
N ARG A 175 5.06 -6.08 -13.32
CA ARG A 175 5.28 -6.15 -11.87
C ARG A 175 5.40 -7.59 -11.35
N LEU A 176 5.06 -8.59 -12.18
CA LEU A 176 5.23 -10.03 -11.89
C LEU A 176 6.48 -10.63 -12.54
N ASN A 177 7.57 -9.89 -12.68
CA ASN A 177 8.79 -10.36 -13.33
C ASN A 177 9.27 -11.70 -12.75
N GLY A 178 9.43 -12.70 -13.62
CA GLY A 178 9.89 -14.05 -13.24
C GLY A 178 8.82 -15.02 -12.71
N LEU A 179 7.57 -14.59 -12.50
CA LEU A 179 6.46 -15.44 -12.05
C LEU A 179 5.57 -15.96 -13.20
N GLN A 180 5.63 -15.30 -14.36
CA GLN A 180 4.74 -15.55 -15.52
C GLN A 180 4.70 -17.01 -15.97
N ALA A 181 5.84 -17.69 -16.03
CA ALA A 181 5.94 -19.07 -16.49
C ALA A 181 5.30 -20.12 -15.54
N LYS A 182 5.11 -19.74 -14.26
CA LYS A 182 4.58 -20.67 -13.23
C LYS A 182 3.07 -20.60 -13.06
N LEU A 183 2.42 -19.56 -13.60
CA LEU A 183 0.99 -19.29 -13.40
C LEU A 183 0.11 -19.72 -14.58
N ALA A 184 0.72 -20.00 -15.74
CA ALA A 184 0.01 -20.16 -17.02
C ALA A 184 -0.85 -21.45 -17.16
N ASP A 185 -0.62 -22.50 -16.36
CA ASP A 185 -1.14 -23.83 -16.69
C ASP A 185 -2.19 -24.43 -15.72
N ALA A 186 -2.77 -23.67 -14.80
CA ALA A 186 -3.58 -24.30 -13.78
C ALA A 186 -4.99 -23.71 -13.64
N PHE A 187 -5.96 -24.36 -14.23
CA PHE A 187 -7.40 -24.11 -14.04
C PHE A 187 -7.78 -23.97 -12.55
N HIS A 188 -8.33 -22.78 -12.21
CA HIS A 188 -8.81 -22.45 -10.85
C HIS A 188 -7.75 -22.41 -9.73
N ILE A 189 -6.46 -22.32 -10.04
CA ILE A 189 -5.44 -22.12 -9.01
C ILE A 189 -5.30 -20.63 -8.73
N CYS A 190 -5.49 -20.27 -7.45
CA CYS A 190 -5.23 -18.92 -6.95
C CYS A 190 -3.86 -18.91 -6.25
N PRO A 191 -2.87 -18.18 -6.77
CA PRO A 191 -1.59 -18.02 -6.09
C PRO A 191 -1.76 -17.14 -4.84
N ILE A 192 -0.96 -17.44 -3.83
CA ILE A 192 -0.77 -16.59 -2.66
C ILE A 192 0.54 -15.86 -2.91
N LEU A 193 0.43 -14.57 -3.09
CA LEU A 193 1.55 -13.69 -3.38
C LEU A 193 2.00 -12.94 -2.13
N ALA A 194 3.24 -12.50 -2.12
CA ALA A 194 3.81 -11.65 -1.08
C ALA A 194 4.79 -10.64 -1.70
N LEU A 195 5.17 -9.65 -0.90
CA LEU A 195 6.28 -8.77 -1.23
C LEU A 195 7.54 -9.25 -0.51
N THR A 196 8.66 -9.25 -1.22
CA THR A 196 9.99 -9.58 -0.69
C THR A 196 10.56 -8.41 0.11
N ASP A 197 11.70 -8.61 0.77
CA ASP A 197 12.42 -7.54 1.48
C ASP A 197 12.88 -6.40 0.55
N GLU A 198 13.07 -6.71 -0.74
CA GLU A 198 13.37 -5.71 -1.80
C GLU A 198 12.10 -4.99 -2.27
N GLY A 199 10.91 -5.47 -1.90
CA GLY A 199 9.61 -4.91 -2.30
C GLY A 199 9.15 -5.35 -3.70
N THR A 200 9.67 -6.47 -4.21
CA THR A 200 9.20 -7.14 -5.44
C THR A 200 8.13 -8.18 -5.10
N ILE A 201 7.34 -8.59 -6.08
CA ILE A 201 6.30 -9.61 -5.88
C ILE A 201 6.90 -11.00 -6.02
N CYS A 202 6.56 -11.89 -5.08
CA CYS A 202 6.90 -13.31 -5.13
C CYS A 202 5.67 -14.18 -4.80
N GLN A 203 5.71 -15.44 -5.23
CA GLN A 203 4.70 -16.44 -4.87
C GLN A 203 5.17 -17.21 -3.62
N THR A 204 4.31 -17.26 -2.61
CA THR A 204 4.59 -17.98 -1.35
C THR A 204 3.74 -19.22 -1.17
N GLY A 205 2.75 -19.44 -2.04
CA GLY A 205 1.88 -20.59 -2.00
C GLY A 205 0.82 -20.54 -3.10
N GLN A 206 -0.05 -21.52 -3.09
CA GLN A 206 -1.20 -21.55 -3.99
C GLN A 206 -2.29 -22.46 -3.42
N ALA A 207 -3.54 -22.27 -3.86
CA ALA A 207 -4.63 -23.18 -3.55
C ALA A 207 -5.70 -23.15 -4.65
N ARG A 208 -6.55 -24.16 -4.71
CA ARG A 208 -7.65 -24.23 -5.68
C ARG A 208 -8.81 -23.33 -5.20
N GLY A 209 -9.01 -22.21 -5.89
CA GLY A 209 -10.06 -21.22 -5.64
C GLY A 209 -9.76 -20.25 -4.50
N MET A 210 -10.33 -19.05 -4.59
CA MET A 210 -10.09 -17.90 -3.70
C MET A 210 -10.29 -18.25 -2.22
N LYS A 211 -11.39 -18.93 -1.85
CA LYS A 211 -11.69 -19.25 -0.45
C LYS A 211 -10.63 -20.13 0.22
N ARG A 212 -10.06 -21.09 -0.52
CA ARG A 212 -8.98 -21.95 -0.01
C ARG A 212 -7.66 -21.20 0.04
N ALA A 213 -7.37 -20.35 -0.94
CA ALA A 213 -6.16 -19.51 -0.95
C ALA A 213 -6.15 -18.53 0.23
N LEU A 214 -7.24 -17.83 0.49
CA LEU A 214 -7.39 -16.96 1.67
C LEU A 214 -7.24 -17.74 2.99
N SER A 215 -7.81 -18.95 3.07
CA SER A 215 -7.65 -19.78 4.28
C SER A 215 -6.21 -20.27 4.46
N ALA A 216 -5.49 -20.56 3.37
CA ALA A 216 -4.08 -20.93 3.43
C ALA A 216 -3.20 -19.73 3.82
N MET A 217 -3.48 -18.54 3.29
CA MET A 217 -2.81 -17.30 3.68
C MET A 217 -2.98 -17.02 5.17
N VAL A 218 -4.20 -17.15 5.72
CA VAL A 218 -4.45 -16.98 7.17
C VAL A 218 -3.66 -17.98 8.01
N ARG A 219 -3.58 -19.25 7.60
CA ARG A 219 -2.77 -20.25 8.30
C ARG A 219 -1.28 -19.93 8.28
N ALA A 220 -0.77 -19.44 7.13
CA ALA A 220 0.62 -19.02 7.02
C ALA A 220 0.94 -17.88 8.00
N ILE A 221 0.08 -16.87 8.09
CA ILE A 221 0.20 -15.75 9.04
C ILE A 221 0.19 -16.26 10.49
N GLY A 222 -0.71 -17.21 10.81
CA GLY A 222 -0.76 -17.81 12.15
C GLY A 222 0.50 -18.58 12.52
N ASN A 223 1.15 -19.24 11.56
CA ASN A 223 2.45 -19.90 11.79
C ASN A 223 3.58 -18.88 12.01
N GLU A 224 3.63 -17.82 11.23
CA GLU A 224 4.61 -16.74 11.39
C GLU A 224 4.49 -16.03 12.74
N ASN A 225 3.27 -15.93 13.29
CA ASN A 225 3.05 -15.35 14.63
C ASN A 225 3.72 -16.15 15.76
N LYS A 226 4.00 -17.44 15.55
CA LYS A 226 4.71 -18.26 16.54
C LYS A 226 6.18 -17.84 16.68
N GLU A 227 6.74 -17.29 15.61
CA GLU A 227 8.13 -16.81 15.56
C GLU A 227 8.24 -15.33 15.90
N LYS A 228 7.27 -14.54 15.42
CA LYS A 228 7.19 -13.10 15.62
C LYS A 228 5.78 -12.71 16.03
N LYS A 229 5.61 -12.16 17.24
CA LYS A 229 4.28 -11.69 17.69
C LYS A 229 3.76 -10.59 16.75
N ILE A 230 2.66 -10.90 16.06
CA ILE A 230 1.95 -9.96 15.20
C ILE A 230 0.97 -9.16 16.05
N SER A 231 1.06 -7.85 16.00
CA SER A 231 0.26 -6.95 16.82
C SER A 231 -0.76 -6.12 16.03
N HIS A 232 -0.50 -5.90 14.75
CA HIS A 232 -1.34 -5.07 13.87
C HIS A 232 -1.48 -5.71 12.50
N ILE A 233 -2.69 -5.73 11.97
CA ILE A 233 -3.00 -6.18 10.61
C ILE A 233 -3.88 -5.13 9.94
N VAL A 234 -3.58 -4.80 8.70
CA VAL A 234 -4.49 -4.08 7.80
C VAL A 234 -4.90 -5.05 6.70
N ILE A 235 -6.20 -5.14 6.43
CA ILE A 235 -6.81 -5.91 5.35
C ILE A 235 -7.40 -4.91 4.37
N SER A 236 -6.83 -4.82 3.17
CA SER A 236 -7.43 -4.07 2.06
C SER A 236 -8.21 -5.01 1.16
N HIS A 237 -9.36 -4.58 0.66
CA HIS A 237 -10.19 -5.35 -0.27
C HIS A 237 -10.67 -4.48 -1.44
N CYS A 238 -10.80 -5.09 -2.61
CA CYS A 238 -11.40 -4.47 -3.78
C CYS A 238 -12.79 -5.08 -4.03
N GLY A 239 -13.85 -4.37 -3.63
CA GLY A 239 -15.23 -4.84 -3.77
C GLY A 239 -15.55 -6.17 -3.07
N GLN A 240 -14.76 -6.58 -2.05
CA GLN A 240 -14.88 -7.89 -1.39
C GLN A 240 -14.94 -7.76 0.14
N GLU A 241 -15.80 -6.87 0.61
CA GLU A 241 -15.94 -6.58 2.04
C GLU A 241 -16.29 -7.82 2.87
N ALA A 242 -17.26 -8.60 2.42
CA ALA A 242 -17.67 -9.84 3.11
C ALA A 242 -16.49 -10.84 3.24
N GLY A 243 -15.69 -10.99 2.19
CA GLY A 243 -14.48 -11.82 2.23
C GLY A 243 -13.43 -11.29 3.20
N ALA A 244 -13.25 -9.99 3.27
CA ALA A 244 -12.34 -9.34 4.23
C ALA A 244 -12.79 -9.58 5.67
N TYR A 245 -14.08 -9.50 5.96
CA TYR A 245 -14.64 -9.84 7.29
C TYR A 245 -14.45 -11.31 7.65
N GLU A 246 -14.63 -12.22 6.70
CA GLU A 246 -14.37 -13.66 6.93
C GLU A 246 -12.89 -13.92 7.23
N VAL A 247 -11.98 -13.25 6.53
CA VAL A 247 -10.54 -13.31 6.82
C VAL A 247 -10.25 -12.75 8.22
N LYS A 248 -10.79 -11.58 8.57
CA LYS A 248 -10.67 -10.99 9.92
C LYS A 248 -11.17 -11.94 10.99
N LYS A 249 -12.34 -12.56 10.81
CA LYS A 249 -12.92 -13.53 11.75
C LYS A 249 -12.01 -14.73 12.00
N LYS A 250 -11.36 -15.24 10.95
CA LYS A 250 -10.40 -16.35 11.05
C LYS A 250 -9.12 -15.91 11.76
N LEU A 251 -8.61 -14.71 11.45
CA LEU A 251 -7.43 -14.15 12.09
C LEU A 251 -7.66 -13.88 13.58
N ASN A 252 -8.80 -13.33 13.98
CA ASN A 252 -9.15 -13.09 15.40
C ASN A 252 -9.16 -14.39 16.23
N LYS A 253 -9.48 -15.55 15.62
CA LYS A 253 -9.44 -16.84 16.33
C LYS A 253 -8.01 -17.30 16.65
N ILE A 254 -7.05 -16.95 15.80
CA ILE A 254 -5.66 -17.41 15.94
C ILE A 254 -4.73 -16.32 16.48
N LEU A 255 -5.16 -15.07 16.45
CA LEU A 255 -4.45 -13.87 16.89
C LEU A 255 -5.40 -12.98 17.72
N PRO A 256 -5.86 -13.42 18.91
CA PRO A 256 -6.90 -12.71 19.65
C PRO A 256 -6.51 -11.31 20.11
N ASP A 257 -5.20 -11.06 20.35
CA ASP A 257 -4.68 -9.77 20.83
C ASP A 257 -4.30 -8.83 19.68
N CYS A 258 -4.45 -9.26 18.42
CA CYS A 258 -4.05 -8.48 17.26
C CYS A 258 -5.10 -7.43 16.89
N GLN A 259 -4.67 -6.19 16.65
CA GLN A 259 -5.54 -5.15 16.13
C GLN A 259 -5.69 -5.29 14.61
N ILE A 260 -6.90 -5.57 14.13
CA ILE A 260 -7.18 -5.82 12.72
C ILE A 260 -8.13 -4.76 12.16
N HIS A 261 -7.65 -4.00 11.19
CA HIS A 261 -8.41 -2.98 10.47
C HIS A 261 -8.73 -3.46 9.05
N ILE A 262 -9.95 -3.20 8.60
CA ILE A 262 -10.38 -3.43 7.21
C ILE A 262 -10.50 -2.08 6.54
N VAL A 263 -10.01 -1.96 5.31
CA VAL A 263 -10.10 -0.77 4.47
C VAL A 263 -10.45 -1.20 3.03
N GLU A 264 -11.15 -0.35 2.33
CA GLU A 264 -11.38 -0.53 0.89
C GLU A 264 -10.21 0.05 0.10
N THR A 265 -9.81 -0.62 -1.00
CA THR A 265 -8.73 -0.15 -1.87
C THR A 265 -9.05 1.18 -2.53
N GLY A 266 -8.05 2.06 -2.67
CA GLY A 266 -8.10 3.27 -3.51
C GLY A 266 -8.15 2.92 -5.01
N GLY A 267 -8.13 3.93 -5.88
CA GLY A 267 -8.23 3.72 -7.33
C GLY A 267 -7.08 2.87 -7.89
N ILE A 268 -5.84 3.26 -7.65
CA ILE A 268 -4.65 2.53 -8.12
C ILE A 268 -4.61 1.11 -7.56
N ALA A 269 -4.81 0.96 -6.26
CA ALA A 269 -4.79 -0.37 -5.64
C ALA A 269 -5.92 -1.25 -6.21
N SER A 270 -7.10 -0.68 -6.51
CA SER A 270 -8.21 -1.39 -7.15
C SER A 270 -7.89 -1.86 -8.56
N VAL A 271 -7.25 -1.03 -9.38
CA VAL A 271 -6.82 -1.39 -10.75
C VAL A 271 -5.90 -2.61 -10.75
N TYR A 272 -4.95 -2.66 -9.82
CA TYR A 272 -4.00 -3.77 -9.74
C TYR A 272 -4.52 -5.00 -9.00
N ALA A 273 -5.37 -4.80 -8.00
CA ALA A 273 -5.95 -5.90 -7.23
C ALA A 273 -7.09 -6.61 -7.97
N GLY A 274 -7.81 -5.89 -8.82
CA GLY A 274 -9.03 -6.37 -9.46
C GLY A 274 -10.16 -6.61 -8.45
N ILE A 275 -11.40 -6.68 -8.93
CA ILE A 275 -12.56 -6.97 -8.08
C ILE A 275 -12.39 -8.35 -7.44
N GLY A 276 -12.58 -8.42 -6.14
CA GLY A 276 -12.42 -9.63 -5.33
C GLY A 276 -11.04 -9.80 -4.72
N GLY A 277 -10.06 -8.94 -5.05
CA GLY A 277 -8.72 -8.97 -4.46
C GLY A 277 -8.71 -8.66 -2.96
N ILE A 278 -7.85 -9.37 -2.21
CA ILE A 278 -7.63 -9.15 -0.78
C ILE A 278 -6.12 -9.08 -0.52
N ILE A 279 -5.71 -7.99 0.16
CA ILE A 279 -4.32 -7.67 0.47
C ILE A 279 -4.20 -7.50 1.98
N LEU A 280 -3.24 -8.17 2.60
CA LEU A 280 -2.96 -8.06 4.03
C LEU A 280 -1.55 -7.54 4.25
N ALA A 281 -1.42 -6.57 5.15
CA ALA A 281 -0.12 -6.19 5.71
C ALA A 281 -0.16 -6.35 7.23
N TYR A 282 0.92 -6.88 7.81
CA TYR A 282 0.99 -7.21 9.23
C TYR A 282 2.40 -7.06 9.79
N ALA A 283 2.48 -6.72 11.10
CA ALA A 283 3.72 -6.63 11.86
C ALA A 283 3.49 -6.88 13.35
#